data_1269a11e7cb1de4760776fc94b028fe4
#
_entry.id   1269a11e7cb1de4760776fc94b028fe4
#
_cell.length_a   1.000
_cell.length_b   1.000
_cell.length_c   1.000
_cell.angle_alpha   90.00
_cell.angle_beta   90.00
_cell.angle_gamma   90.00
#
_symmetry.space_group_name_H-M   'P 1'
#
loop_
_entity.id
_entity.type
_entity.pdbx_description
1 polymer ?
#
loop_
_entity_poly.entity_id
_entity_poly.type
_entity_poly.pdbx_seq_one_letter_code
_entity_poly.pdbx_strand_id
1 'polypeptide(L)'
;CSRAILVGHNAHFDKSFLDAAVERNNIKKTPFHKFSVIDTVSLGALATGQTVLARICDELSIEYDNNEAHSAAYDTKVTAEVFCKIVNDFDN
;
A
#
# COMPACT_ATOMS: atom_id res chain seq x y z
N CYS A 1 2.03 16.63 9.81
CA CYS A 1 2.98 16.21 8.79
C CYS A 1 2.85 17.08 7.54
N SER A 2 3.94 17.66 7.09
CA SER A 2 3.92 18.57 5.93
C SER A 2 3.86 17.82 4.59
N ARG A 3 4.04 16.52 4.59
CA ARG A 3 4.02 15.68 3.39
C ARG A 3 3.32 14.36 3.66
N ALA A 4 2.60 13.89 2.64
CA ALA A 4 1.93 12.59 2.70
C ALA A 4 2.96 11.46 2.56
N ILE A 5 2.68 10.34 3.21
CA ILE A 5 3.50 9.13 3.05
C ILE A 5 2.72 8.17 2.17
N LEU A 6 3.35 7.70 1.09
CA LEU A 6 2.74 6.74 0.18
C LEU A 6 2.59 5.38 0.87
N VAL A 7 1.41 4.79 0.76
CA VAL A 7 1.13 3.44 1.27
C VAL A 7 0.85 2.54 0.06
N GLY A 8 1.49 1.39 0.01
CA GLY A 8 1.25 0.44 -1.08
C GLY A 8 1.70 -0.96 -0.72
N HIS A 9 1.27 -1.92 -1.51
CA HIS A 9 1.79 -3.28 -1.42
C HIS A 9 2.95 -3.39 -2.41
N ASN A 10 4.16 -3.55 -1.93
CA ASN A 10 5.40 -3.33 -2.66
C ASN A 10 5.52 -1.85 -3.07
N ALA A 11 5.39 -0.97 -2.10
CA ALA A 11 5.29 0.48 -2.32
C ALA A 11 6.48 1.08 -3.07
N HIS A 12 7.64 0.45 -3.01
CA HIS A 12 8.82 0.93 -3.72
C HIS A 12 8.64 0.93 -5.25
N PHE A 13 7.84 0.01 -5.80
CA PHE A 13 7.50 0.04 -7.22
C PHE A 13 6.62 1.24 -7.55
N ASP A 14 5.58 1.46 -6.75
CA ASP A 14 4.69 2.60 -6.93
C ASP A 14 5.45 3.92 -6.81
N LYS A 15 6.35 4.00 -5.84
CA LYS A 15 7.17 5.19 -5.60
C LYS A 15 8.08 5.46 -6.81
N SER A 16 8.69 4.41 -7.37
CA SER A 16 9.56 4.55 -8.55
C SER A 16 8.80 5.05 -9.77
N PHE A 17 7.60 4.54 -10.02
CA PHE A 17 6.75 5.01 -11.11
C PHE A 17 6.33 6.46 -10.90
N LEU A 18 5.95 6.80 -9.68
CA LEU A 18 5.53 8.16 -9.33
C LEU A 18 6.68 9.15 -9.53
N ASP A 19 7.87 8.81 -9.04
CA ASP A 19 9.06 9.66 -9.17
C ASP A 19 9.43 9.85 -10.65
N ALA A 20 9.34 8.80 -11.46
CA ALA A 20 9.60 8.90 -12.89
C ALA A 20 8.58 9.80 -13.60
N ALA A 21 7.30 9.71 -13.20
CA ALA A 21 6.25 10.55 -13.78
C ALA A 21 6.46 12.02 -13.40
N VAL A 22 6.82 12.28 -12.15
CA VAL A 22 7.12 13.63 -11.65
C VAL A 22 8.28 14.24 -12.44
N GLU A 23 9.35 13.47 -12.66
CA GLU A 23 10.52 13.92 -13.42
C GLU A 23 10.17 14.21 -14.88
N ARG A 24 9.43 13.27 -15.52
CA ARG A 24 9.04 13.40 -16.94
C ARG A 24 8.18 14.63 -17.19
N ASN A 25 7.33 14.99 -16.24
CA ASN A 25 6.40 16.12 -16.37
C ASN A 25 6.93 17.41 -15.76
N ASN A 26 8.18 17.44 -15.32
CA ASN A 26 8.84 18.59 -14.72
C ASN A 26 8.08 19.17 -13.52
N ILE A 27 7.46 18.30 -12.75
CA ILE A 27 6.76 18.72 -11.53
C ILE A 27 7.80 18.95 -10.45
N LYS A 28 7.87 20.19 -9.96
CA LYS A 28 8.90 20.59 -8.98
C LYS A 28 8.56 20.24 -7.55
N LYS A 29 7.27 20.10 -7.25
CA LYS A 29 6.81 19.73 -5.89
C LYS A 29 5.81 18.60 -5.99
N THR A 30 5.99 17.61 -5.13
CA THR A 30 5.05 16.52 -4.96
C THR A 30 4.57 16.52 -3.51
N PRO A 31 3.30 16.16 -3.24
CA PRO A 31 2.79 16.09 -1.87
C PRO A 31 3.39 14.93 -1.06
N PHE A 32 4.07 13.99 -1.72
CA PHE A 32 4.58 12.79 -1.06
C PHE A 32 5.96 13.00 -0.46
N HIS A 33 6.18 12.29 0.65
CA HIS A 33 7.50 12.26 1.28
C HIS A 33 8.52 11.69 0.30
N LYS A 34 9.71 12.27 0.28
CA LYS A 34 10.74 11.95 -0.73
C LYS A 34 11.31 10.54 -0.57
N PHE A 35 11.47 10.09 0.66
CA PHE A 35 12.14 8.81 0.95
C PHE A 35 11.25 7.79 1.66
N SER A 36 10.30 8.25 2.46
CA SER A 36 9.52 7.36 3.31
C SER A 36 8.29 6.83 2.60
N VAL A 37 8.11 5.53 2.67
CA VAL A 37 6.89 4.85 2.22
C VAL A 37 6.47 3.86 3.30
N ILE A 38 5.19 3.52 3.34
CA ILE A 38 4.67 2.45 4.19
C ILE A 38 4.27 1.30 3.27
N ASP A 39 4.80 0.12 3.56
CA ASP A 39 4.60 -1.04 2.70
C ASP A 39 3.79 -2.11 3.43
N THR A 40 2.64 -2.46 2.86
CA THR A 40 1.76 -3.47 3.46
C THR A 40 2.34 -4.88 3.37
N VAL A 41 3.36 -5.12 2.55
CA VAL A 41 4.11 -6.39 2.59
C VAL A 41 4.74 -6.56 3.96
N SER A 42 5.44 -5.54 4.44
CA SER A 42 6.09 -5.57 5.75
C SER A 42 5.09 -5.60 6.89
N LEU A 43 4.05 -4.78 6.82
CA LEU A 43 2.99 -4.75 7.84
C LEU A 43 2.24 -6.08 7.89
N GLY A 44 1.92 -6.65 6.73
CA GLY A 44 1.27 -7.93 6.62
C GLY A 44 2.13 -9.06 7.19
N ALA A 45 3.41 -9.05 6.90
CA ALA A 45 4.34 -10.04 7.43
C ALA A 45 4.40 -9.98 8.95
N LEU A 46 4.43 -8.77 9.51
CA LEU A 46 4.46 -8.56 10.96
C LEU A 46 3.15 -9.02 11.61
N ALA A 47 2.02 -8.66 11.02
CA ALA A 47 0.70 -8.90 11.61
C ALA A 47 0.20 -10.33 11.40
N THR A 48 0.49 -10.94 10.26
CA THR A 48 -0.09 -12.23 9.86
C THR A 48 0.92 -13.31 9.53
N GLY A 49 2.17 -12.95 9.30
CA GLY A 49 3.19 -13.87 8.81
C GLY A 49 3.13 -14.11 7.31
N GLN A 50 2.27 -13.39 6.59
CA GLN A 50 2.09 -13.52 5.15
C GLN A 50 2.53 -12.25 4.43
N THR A 51 2.97 -12.40 3.19
CA THR A 51 3.42 -11.28 2.35
C THR A 51 2.60 -11.11 1.08
N VAL A 52 1.88 -12.13 0.66
CA VAL A 52 1.00 -12.08 -0.52
C VAL A 52 -0.32 -11.45 -0.12
N LEU A 53 -0.77 -10.42 -0.87
CA LEU A 53 -1.96 -9.64 -0.51
C LEU A 53 -3.18 -10.51 -0.27
N ALA A 54 -3.46 -11.49 -1.14
CA ALA A 54 -4.61 -12.39 -0.98
C ALA A 54 -4.54 -13.18 0.33
N ARG A 55 -3.36 -13.62 0.72
CA ARG A 55 -3.16 -14.39 1.96
C ARG A 55 -3.26 -13.51 3.20
N ILE A 56 -2.78 -12.28 3.11
CA ILE A 56 -2.94 -11.30 4.19
C ILE A 56 -4.43 -11.04 4.41
N CYS A 57 -5.20 -10.85 3.34
CA CYS A 57 -6.63 -10.64 3.42
C CYS A 57 -7.33 -11.82 4.08
N ASP A 58 -6.96 -13.04 3.72
CA ASP A 58 -7.52 -14.25 4.32
C ASP A 58 -7.29 -14.29 5.82
N GLU A 59 -6.07 -14.00 6.26
CA GLU A 59 -5.72 -13.99 7.69
C GLU A 59 -6.44 -12.87 8.46
N LEU A 60 -6.70 -11.74 7.81
CA LEU A 60 -7.39 -10.60 8.43
C LEU A 60 -8.91 -10.64 8.28
N SER A 61 -9.44 -11.69 7.65
CA SER A 61 -10.87 -11.81 7.36
C SER A 61 -11.40 -10.67 6.47
N ILE A 62 -10.56 -10.23 5.54
CA ILE A 62 -10.94 -9.24 4.53
C ILE A 62 -11.28 -10.00 3.26
N GLU A 63 -12.46 -9.71 2.70
CA GLU A 63 -12.89 -10.32 1.45
C GLU A 63 -11.95 -9.94 0.31
N TYR A 64 -11.52 -10.93 -0.47
CA TYR A 64 -10.66 -10.73 -1.63
C TYR A 64 -11.23 -11.51 -2.81
N ASP A 65 -11.75 -10.79 -3.79
CA ASP A 65 -12.37 -11.36 -4.98
C ASP A 65 -11.31 -11.63 -6.04
N ASN A 66 -11.02 -12.89 -6.30
CA ASN A 66 -10.03 -13.29 -7.31
C ASN A 66 -10.43 -12.87 -8.73
N ASN A 67 -11.72 -12.67 -9.01
CA ASN A 67 -12.17 -12.19 -10.32
C ASN A 67 -11.85 -10.71 -10.53
N GLU A 68 -11.80 -9.94 -9.45
CA GLU A 68 -11.43 -8.53 -9.47
C GLU A 68 -9.94 -8.30 -9.31
N ALA A 69 -9.20 -9.33 -8.88
CA ALA A 69 -7.76 -9.25 -8.64
C ALA A 69 -7.03 -8.79 -9.91
N HIS A 70 -5.92 -8.07 -9.72
CA HIS A 70 -5.09 -7.47 -10.77
C HIS A 70 -5.70 -6.22 -11.41
N SER A 71 -6.90 -5.80 -11.02
CA SER A 71 -7.37 -4.45 -11.29
C SER A 71 -6.66 -3.48 -10.35
N ALA A 72 -6.07 -2.40 -10.89
CA ALA A 72 -5.36 -1.42 -10.07
C ALA A 72 -6.29 -0.79 -9.02
N ALA A 73 -7.52 -0.48 -9.40
CA ALA A 73 -8.49 0.12 -8.48
C ALA A 73 -8.87 -0.83 -7.35
N TYR A 74 -9.10 -2.10 -7.68
CA TYR A 74 -9.46 -3.11 -6.67
C TYR A 74 -8.30 -3.37 -5.71
N ASP A 75 -7.10 -3.55 -6.25
CA ASP A 75 -5.90 -3.82 -5.44
C ASP A 75 -5.58 -2.63 -4.52
N THR A 76 -5.79 -1.41 -4.99
CA THR A 76 -5.61 -0.20 -4.18
C THR A 76 -6.62 -0.16 -3.02
N LYS A 77 -7.88 -0.47 -3.31
CA LYS A 77 -8.94 -0.53 -2.29
C LYS A 77 -8.61 -1.55 -1.22
N VAL A 78 -8.23 -2.76 -1.64
CA VAL A 78 -7.90 -3.86 -0.72
C VAL A 78 -6.66 -3.51 0.10
N THR A 79 -5.64 -2.91 -0.51
CA THR A 79 -4.43 -2.48 0.19
C THR A 79 -4.77 -1.45 1.27
N ALA A 80 -5.66 -0.52 0.98
CA ALA A 80 -6.12 0.46 1.97
C ALA A 80 -6.86 -0.21 3.12
N GLU A 81 -7.71 -1.20 2.84
CA GLU A 81 -8.43 -1.96 3.87
C GLU A 81 -7.46 -2.73 4.77
N VAL A 82 -6.44 -3.37 4.18
CA VAL A 82 -5.40 -4.08 4.92
C VAL A 82 -4.65 -3.11 5.85
N PHE A 83 -4.23 -1.98 5.31
CA PHE A 83 -3.51 -0.97 6.09
C PHE A 83 -4.34 -0.50 7.28
N CYS A 84 -5.59 -0.11 7.04
CA CYS A 84 -6.47 0.39 8.09
C CYS A 84 -6.75 -0.68 9.15
N LYS A 85 -6.98 -1.92 8.72
CA LYS A 85 -7.23 -3.03 9.65
C LYS A 85 -6.03 -3.27 10.58
N ILE A 86 -4.83 -3.31 10.02
CA ILE A 86 -3.61 -3.54 10.81
C ILE A 86 -3.38 -2.39 11.78
N VAL A 87 -3.51 -1.15 11.31
CA VAL A 87 -3.30 0.03 12.15
C VAL A 87 -4.33 0.09 13.28
N ASN A 88 -5.60 -0.16 12.96
CA ASN A 88 -6.67 -0.13 13.96
C ASN A 88 -6.49 -1.23 15.00
N ASP A 89 -6.13 -2.43 14.57
CA ASP A 89 -5.88 -3.55 15.49
C ASP A 89 -4.67 -3.27 16.40
N PHE A 90 -3.66 -2.61 15.85
CA PHE A 90 -2.46 -2.26 16.60
C PHE A 90 -2.74 -1.22 17.69
N ASP A 91 -3.61 -0.25 17.39
CA ASP A 91 -3.98 0.81 18.33
C ASP A 91 -4.90 0.32 19.45
N ASN A 92 -5.54 -0.79 19.27
CA ASN A 92 -6.40 -1.41 20.29
C ASN A 92 -5.64 -2.45 21.08
#